data_7420b1ab1c77d5a5999233d33aa68860
#
_entry.id   7420b1ab1c77d5a5999233d33aa68860
#
_cell.length_a   1.000
_cell.length_b   1.000
_cell.length_c   1.000
_cell.angle_alpha   90.00
_cell.angle_beta   90.00
_cell.angle_gamma   90.00
#
_symmetry.space_group_name_H-M   'P 1'
#
loop_
_entity.id
_entity.type
_entity.pdbx_description
1 polymer ?
#
loop_
_entity_poly.entity_id
_entity_poly.type
_entity_poly.pdbx_seq_one_letter_code
_entity_poly.pdbx_strand_id
1 'polypeptide(L)'
;KQWFDDLWEEAQPFDLAAIYTQRYEEYPPCLIYLRVLWELYGRELEEEQSTDPIIRLTTFQSDGLWRARRILGRYNGVLFADGVGLGKTFVAGELIREAVQDRRQRVLLISPAALRDSMWKRFSDEQQLQLENDSFEELLGDRQLGGEGRYLCYRPNDYAMVVVDEAHVFRNPDTRRAQALRRLLLGKPPKQLVLLTATP
;
A
#
# COMPACT_ATOMS: atom_id res chain seq x y z
N LYS A 1 -11.55 -57.65 4.25
CA LYS A 1 -12.63 -57.92 3.29
C LYS A 1 -13.95 -58.11 4.00
N GLN A 2 -14.03 -58.96 5.01
CA GLN A 2 -15.23 -59.25 5.79
C GLN A 2 -15.82 -57.99 6.47
N TRP A 3 -14.99 -57.12 7.09
CA TRP A 3 -15.40 -55.87 7.69
C TRP A 3 -16.03 -54.88 6.68
N PHE A 4 -15.54 -54.82 5.46
CA PHE A 4 -16.12 -53.98 4.39
C PHE A 4 -17.44 -54.53 3.91
N ASP A 5 -17.55 -55.84 3.74
CA ASP A 5 -18.77 -56.53 3.33
C ASP A 5 -19.90 -56.35 4.36
N ASP A 6 -19.58 -56.44 5.69
CA ASP A 6 -20.50 -56.19 6.80
C ASP A 6 -21.00 -54.74 6.81
N LEU A 7 -20.11 -53.75 6.61
CA LEU A 7 -20.49 -52.33 6.52
C LEU A 7 -21.33 -52.03 5.27
N TRP A 8 -21.10 -52.73 4.17
CA TRP A 8 -21.85 -52.54 2.95
C TRP A 8 -23.26 -53.09 3.07
N GLU A 9 -23.47 -54.19 3.78
CA GLU A 9 -24.78 -54.76 4.07
C GLU A 9 -25.60 -53.89 5.06
N GLU A 10 -24.96 -53.22 5.97
CA GLU A 10 -25.60 -52.26 6.91
C GLU A 10 -25.88 -50.88 6.29
N ALA A 11 -25.26 -50.58 5.15
CA ALA A 11 -25.39 -49.29 4.48
C ALA A 11 -26.79 -49.08 3.92
N GLN A 12 -27.43 -48.00 4.38
CA GLN A 12 -28.73 -47.63 3.81
C GLN A 12 -28.54 -46.88 2.48
N PRO A 13 -29.43 -47.07 1.53
CA PRO A 13 -29.40 -46.33 0.26
C PRO A 13 -29.42 -44.81 0.55
N PHE A 14 -28.41 -44.14 0.10
CA PHE A 14 -28.24 -42.71 0.30
C PHE A 14 -28.40 -41.98 -1.04
N ASP A 15 -29.50 -41.25 -1.19
CA ASP A 15 -29.71 -40.44 -2.39
C ASP A 15 -29.05 -39.07 -2.25
N LEU A 16 -27.80 -39.01 -2.73
CA LEU A 16 -27.01 -37.79 -2.74
C LEU A 16 -27.67 -36.70 -3.59
N ALA A 17 -28.34 -37.09 -4.69
CA ALA A 17 -29.00 -36.14 -5.59
C ALA A 17 -30.21 -35.49 -4.93
N ALA A 18 -31.01 -36.25 -4.17
CA ALA A 18 -32.14 -35.73 -3.42
C ALA A 18 -31.71 -34.73 -2.34
N ILE A 19 -30.65 -35.04 -1.59
CA ILE A 19 -30.09 -34.13 -0.58
C ILE A 19 -29.48 -32.89 -1.23
N TYR A 20 -28.81 -33.04 -2.36
CA TYR A 20 -28.25 -31.93 -3.11
C TYR A 20 -29.38 -31.00 -3.59
N THR A 21 -30.42 -31.55 -4.19
CA THR A 21 -31.59 -30.77 -4.67
C THR A 21 -32.35 -30.08 -3.51
N GLN A 22 -32.44 -30.74 -2.37
CA GLN A 22 -33.14 -30.20 -1.20
C GLN A 22 -32.35 -29.11 -0.45
N ARG A 23 -30.99 -29.12 -0.54
CA ARG A 23 -30.11 -28.16 0.10
C ARG A 23 -29.54 -27.11 -0.84
N TYR A 24 -29.70 -27.28 -2.14
CA TYR A 24 -29.19 -26.35 -3.13
C TYR A 24 -30.23 -25.25 -3.38
N GLU A 25 -30.17 -24.21 -2.61
CA GLU A 25 -30.78 -22.93 -3.04
C GLU A 25 -29.89 -22.38 -4.16
N GLU A 26 -30.48 -22.07 -5.31
CA GLU A 26 -29.78 -21.37 -6.39
C GLU A 26 -29.46 -19.95 -5.94
N TYR A 27 -28.32 -19.77 -5.34
CA TYR A 27 -27.83 -18.42 -5.07
C TYR A 27 -27.35 -17.78 -6.37
N PRO A 28 -27.77 -16.57 -6.71
CA PRO A 28 -27.22 -15.83 -7.82
C PRO A 28 -25.69 -15.80 -7.73
N PRO A 29 -24.95 -16.02 -8.84
CA PRO A 29 -23.49 -16.03 -8.82
C PRO A 29 -22.87 -14.78 -8.16
N CYS A 30 -23.56 -13.64 -8.28
CA CYS A 30 -23.19 -12.40 -7.61
C CYS A 30 -23.20 -12.52 -6.08
N LEU A 31 -24.18 -13.19 -5.49
CA LEU A 31 -24.26 -13.38 -4.02
C LEU A 31 -23.16 -14.33 -3.53
N ILE A 32 -22.83 -15.38 -4.30
CA ILE A 32 -21.72 -16.28 -4.00
C ILE A 32 -20.41 -15.49 -4.02
N TYR A 33 -20.21 -14.67 -5.05
CA TYR A 33 -19.03 -13.79 -5.17
C TYR A 33 -18.95 -12.80 -3.99
N LEU A 34 -20.05 -12.13 -3.66
CA LEU A 34 -20.08 -11.21 -2.52
C LEU A 34 -19.82 -11.94 -1.19
N ARG A 35 -20.34 -13.16 -1.01
CA ARG A 35 -20.07 -13.97 0.18
C ARG A 35 -18.62 -14.38 0.29
N VAL A 36 -17.99 -14.79 -0.82
CA VAL A 36 -16.54 -15.08 -0.85
C VAL A 36 -15.72 -13.83 -0.51
N LEU A 37 -16.07 -12.68 -1.09
CA LEU A 37 -15.43 -11.42 -0.74
C LEU A 37 -15.61 -11.07 0.74
N TRP A 38 -16.80 -11.28 1.29
CA TRP A 38 -17.07 -11.06 2.71
C TRP A 38 -16.23 -11.97 3.61
N GLU A 39 -16.14 -13.27 3.30
CA GLU A 39 -15.31 -14.21 4.07
C GLU A 39 -13.81 -13.87 3.99
N LEU A 40 -13.35 -13.38 2.84
CA LEU A 40 -11.96 -13.02 2.65
C LEU A 40 -11.60 -11.66 3.27
N TYR A 41 -12.51 -10.69 3.20
CA TYR A 41 -12.25 -9.29 3.52
C TYR A 41 -13.23 -8.68 4.54
N GLY A 42 -14.29 -9.38 4.93
CA GLY A 42 -15.36 -8.84 5.79
C GLY A 42 -14.87 -8.40 7.15
N ARG A 43 -13.94 -9.15 7.76
CA ARG A 43 -13.29 -8.73 9.01
C ARG A 43 -12.51 -7.43 8.88
N GLU A 44 -12.08 -7.13 7.67
CA GLU A 44 -11.36 -5.91 7.36
C GLU A 44 -12.29 -4.70 7.32
N LEU A 45 -13.57 -4.90 6.98
CA LEU A 45 -14.59 -3.86 6.94
C LEU A 45 -15.17 -3.54 8.33
N GLU A 46 -15.14 -4.48 9.27
CA GLU A 46 -15.65 -4.28 10.63
C GLU A 46 -14.69 -3.47 11.53
N GLU A 47 -13.41 -3.37 11.16
CA GLU A 47 -12.41 -2.61 11.91
C GLU A 47 -12.34 -1.12 11.52
N GLU A 48 -13.33 -0.58 10.80
CA GLU A 48 -13.41 0.84 10.48
C GLU A 48 -13.66 1.70 11.73
N GLN A 49 -12.60 1.96 12.46
CA GLN A 49 -12.55 3.17 13.27
C GLN A 49 -12.00 4.29 12.39
N SER A 50 -12.90 5.07 11.84
CA SER A 50 -12.62 6.18 10.96
C SER A 50 -11.92 7.30 11.71
N THR A 51 -10.63 7.47 11.47
CA THR A 51 -10.07 8.82 11.49
C THR A 51 -10.46 9.44 10.15
N ASP A 52 -11.40 10.38 10.19
CA ASP A 52 -11.80 11.11 8.99
C ASP A 52 -10.57 11.81 8.38
N PRO A 53 -10.30 11.58 7.09
CA PRO A 53 -9.17 12.24 6.44
C PRO A 53 -9.44 13.75 6.38
N ILE A 54 -8.44 14.55 6.74
CA ILE A 54 -8.52 16.03 6.65
C ILE A 54 -8.57 16.46 5.18
N ILE A 55 -7.92 15.71 4.31
CA ILE A 55 -8.00 15.91 2.87
C ILE A 55 -9.32 15.31 2.37
N ARG A 56 -10.11 16.09 1.64
CA ARG A 56 -11.36 15.59 1.04
C ARG A 56 -11.04 14.54 -0.03
N LEU A 57 -11.14 13.28 0.36
CA LEU A 57 -10.97 12.13 -0.52
C LEU A 57 -12.32 11.70 -1.07
N THR A 58 -12.33 11.16 -2.28
CA THR A 58 -13.49 10.42 -2.82
C THR A 58 -13.60 9.08 -2.10
N THR A 59 -14.77 8.43 -2.18
CA THR A 59 -14.98 7.09 -1.58
C THR A 59 -13.90 6.09 -2.03
N PHE A 60 -13.60 6.06 -3.33
CA PHE A 60 -12.54 5.21 -3.87
C PHE A 60 -11.16 5.49 -3.25
N GLN A 61 -10.81 6.77 -3.08
CA GLN A 61 -9.54 7.18 -2.48
C GLN A 61 -9.49 6.86 -0.97
N SER A 62 -10.62 6.99 -0.27
CA SER A 62 -10.74 6.60 1.14
C SER A 62 -10.54 5.11 1.33
N ASP A 63 -11.14 4.28 0.47
CA ASP A 63 -10.91 2.83 0.46
C ASP A 63 -9.44 2.49 0.19
N GLY A 64 -8.84 3.18 -0.77
CA GLY A 64 -7.42 3.05 -1.09
C GLY A 64 -6.51 3.41 0.08
N LEU A 65 -6.82 4.50 0.78
CA LEU A 65 -6.10 4.94 1.98
C LEU A 65 -6.21 3.92 3.11
N TRP A 66 -7.40 3.45 3.38
CA TRP A 66 -7.64 2.43 4.41
C TRP A 66 -6.83 1.14 4.15
N ARG A 67 -6.88 0.62 2.91
CA ARG A 67 -6.07 -0.54 2.51
C ARG A 67 -4.58 -0.28 2.65
N ALA A 68 -4.12 0.90 2.24
CA ALA A 68 -2.72 1.27 2.34
C ALA A 68 -2.22 1.30 3.78
N ARG A 69 -2.99 1.84 4.72
CA ARG A 69 -2.67 1.83 6.16
C ARG A 69 -2.46 0.41 6.68
N ARG A 70 -3.33 -0.52 6.30
CA ARG A 70 -3.21 -1.93 6.71
C ARG A 70 -1.99 -2.61 6.11
N ILE A 71 -1.76 -2.40 4.81
CA ILE A 71 -0.59 -2.96 4.12
C ILE A 71 0.70 -2.42 4.74
N LEU A 72 0.78 -1.11 4.97
CA LEU A 72 1.93 -0.48 5.62
C LEU A 72 2.13 -0.99 7.05
N GLY A 73 1.07 -1.18 7.82
CA GLY A 73 1.16 -1.73 9.18
C GLY A 73 1.66 -3.18 9.22
N ARG A 74 1.39 -3.96 8.18
CA ARG A 74 1.77 -5.38 8.11
C ARG A 74 3.12 -5.62 7.43
N TYR A 75 3.42 -4.87 6.38
CA TYR A 75 4.55 -5.15 5.49
C TYR A 75 5.59 -4.02 5.43
N ASN A 76 5.33 -2.89 6.06
CA ASN A 76 6.13 -1.65 5.95
C ASN A 76 6.32 -1.15 4.51
N GLY A 77 5.53 -1.61 3.55
CA GLY A 77 5.61 -1.19 2.16
C GLY A 77 4.26 -1.29 1.45
N VAL A 78 3.94 -0.30 0.62
CA VAL A 78 2.75 -0.30 -0.25
C VAL A 78 3.08 0.26 -1.62
N LEU A 79 2.50 -0.35 -2.65
CA LEU A 79 2.59 0.10 -4.04
C LEU A 79 1.20 0.50 -4.54
N PHE A 80 1.06 1.76 -4.95
CA PHE A 80 -0.10 2.27 -5.68
C PHE A 80 0.18 2.20 -7.18
N ALA A 81 -0.45 1.25 -7.84
CA ALA A 81 -0.29 0.99 -9.28
C ALA A 81 -1.56 1.38 -10.08
N ASP A 82 -2.29 2.37 -9.59
CA ASP A 82 -3.52 2.85 -10.22
C ASP A 82 -3.23 3.66 -11.49
N GLY A 83 -4.20 3.72 -12.40
CA GLY A 83 -4.10 4.52 -13.62
C GLY A 83 -3.82 6.01 -13.37
N VAL A 84 -3.44 6.72 -14.43
CA VAL A 84 -3.21 8.17 -14.38
C VAL A 84 -4.50 8.89 -14.00
N GLY A 85 -4.41 9.93 -13.17
CA GLY A 85 -5.54 10.79 -12.81
C GLY A 85 -6.47 10.28 -11.70
N LEU A 86 -6.25 9.08 -11.14
CA LEU A 86 -7.07 8.54 -10.06
C LEU A 86 -6.75 9.14 -8.66
N GLY A 87 -5.85 10.11 -8.63
CA GLY A 87 -5.57 10.86 -7.41
C GLY A 87 -4.67 10.15 -6.39
N LYS A 88 -3.76 9.28 -6.85
CA LYS A 88 -2.74 8.64 -5.99
C LYS A 88 -2.02 9.63 -5.08
N THR A 89 -1.76 10.82 -5.57
CA THR A 89 -1.11 11.90 -4.83
C THR A 89 -1.89 12.33 -3.60
N PHE A 90 -3.23 12.38 -3.67
CA PHE A 90 -4.06 12.73 -2.52
C PHE A 90 -4.01 11.65 -1.44
N VAL A 91 -4.07 10.38 -1.84
CA VAL A 91 -3.95 9.24 -0.91
C VAL A 91 -2.57 9.21 -0.25
N ALA A 92 -1.50 9.38 -1.05
CA ALA A 92 -0.14 9.47 -0.52
C ALA A 92 0.05 10.72 0.36
N GLY A 93 -0.56 11.83 -0.03
CA GLY A 93 -0.56 13.08 0.73
C GLY A 93 -1.16 12.91 2.12
N GLU A 94 -2.27 12.19 2.24
CA GLU A 94 -2.88 11.90 3.54
C GLU A 94 -1.99 10.98 4.39
N LEU A 95 -1.35 9.95 3.80
CA LEU A 95 -0.36 9.12 4.51
C LEU A 95 0.83 9.94 5.01
N ILE A 96 1.33 10.87 4.20
CA ILE A 96 2.41 11.80 4.58
C ILE A 96 1.94 12.70 5.73
N ARG A 97 0.75 13.30 5.61
CA ARG A 97 0.18 14.17 6.64
C ARG A 97 0.09 13.44 7.98
N GLU A 98 -0.47 12.23 7.98
CA GLU A 98 -0.55 11.40 9.19
C GLU A 98 0.83 11.11 9.79
N ALA A 99 1.81 10.78 8.96
CA ALA A 99 3.15 10.50 9.43
C ALA A 99 3.79 11.77 10.05
N VAL A 100 3.67 12.92 9.39
CA VAL A 100 4.30 14.17 9.83
C VAL A 100 3.55 14.82 11.00
N GLN A 101 2.24 15.01 10.86
CA GLN A 101 1.45 15.79 11.85
C GLN A 101 0.99 14.94 13.03
N ASP A 102 0.44 13.75 12.77
CA ASP A 102 -0.17 12.94 13.82
C ASP A 102 0.89 12.11 14.57
N ARG A 103 1.83 11.52 13.82
CA ARG A 103 2.89 10.66 14.40
C ARG A 103 4.21 11.39 14.65
N ARG A 104 4.35 12.64 14.19
CA ARG A 104 5.57 13.46 14.29
C ARG A 104 6.82 12.75 13.75
N GLN A 105 6.63 12.01 12.67
CA GLN A 105 7.68 11.25 11.99
C GLN A 105 8.32 12.09 10.87
N ARG A 106 9.58 11.82 10.60
CA ARG A 106 10.28 12.41 9.44
C ARG A 106 9.98 11.60 8.20
N VAL A 107 9.56 12.29 7.16
CA VAL A 107 9.20 11.72 5.87
C VAL A 107 10.11 12.30 4.80
N LEU A 108 10.65 11.46 3.94
CA LEU A 108 11.34 11.87 2.71
C LEU A 108 10.47 11.54 1.52
N LEU A 109 10.13 12.54 0.75
CA LEU A 109 9.45 12.40 -0.53
C LEU A 109 10.48 12.51 -1.65
N ILE A 110 10.42 11.59 -2.61
CA ILE A 110 11.32 11.53 -3.76
C ILE A 110 10.45 11.54 -5.01
N SER A 111 10.65 12.53 -5.88
CA SER A 111 9.82 12.70 -7.07
C SER A 111 10.63 13.29 -8.23
N PRO A 112 10.11 13.24 -9.47
CA PRO A 112 10.68 14.02 -10.57
C PRO A 112 10.75 15.51 -10.21
N ALA A 113 11.83 16.20 -10.59
CA ALA A 113 12.05 17.60 -10.26
C ALA A 113 10.86 18.51 -10.63
N ALA A 114 10.23 18.25 -11.78
CA ALA A 114 9.05 19.00 -12.20
C ALA A 114 7.83 18.85 -11.27
N LEU A 115 7.60 17.66 -10.73
CA LEU A 115 6.53 17.40 -9.76
C LEU A 115 6.89 17.91 -8.37
N ARG A 116 8.15 17.79 -7.99
CA ARG A 116 8.68 18.33 -6.73
C ARG A 116 8.40 19.83 -6.61
N ASP A 117 8.80 20.59 -7.64
CA ASP A 117 8.77 22.05 -7.61
C ASP A 117 7.36 22.64 -7.88
N SER A 118 6.45 21.84 -8.38
CA SER A 118 5.07 22.25 -8.67
C SER A 118 4.07 21.66 -7.67
N MET A 119 3.64 20.44 -7.93
CA MET A 119 2.52 19.80 -7.22
C MET A 119 2.86 19.50 -5.75
N TRP A 120 4.00 18.84 -5.49
CA TRP A 120 4.35 18.44 -4.14
C TRP A 120 4.73 19.62 -3.25
N LYS A 121 5.41 20.62 -3.80
CA LYS A 121 5.69 21.86 -3.09
C LYS A 121 4.41 22.58 -2.69
N ARG A 122 3.49 22.75 -3.66
CA ARG A 122 2.18 23.36 -3.39
C ARG A 122 1.40 22.58 -2.33
N PHE A 123 1.38 21.25 -2.43
CA PHE A 123 0.74 20.39 -1.44
C PHE A 123 1.31 20.59 -0.03
N SER A 124 2.65 20.60 0.09
CA SER A 124 3.33 20.83 1.39
C SER A 124 3.00 22.19 1.96
N ASP A 125 2.98 23.24 1.13
CA ASP A 125 2.67 24.61 1.53
C ASP A 125 1.19 24.72 1.99
N GLU A 126 0.25 24.18 1.21
CA GLU A 126 -1.19 24.19 1.53
C GLU A 126 -1.53 23.43 2.82
N GLN A 127 -0.85 22.32 3.06
CA GLN A 127 -1.05 21.48 4.25
C GLN A 127 -0.11 21.84 5.42
N GLN A 128 0.73 22.87 5.25
CA GLN A 128 1.73 23.30 6.25
C GLN A 128 2.62 22.14 6.74
N LEU A 129 3.04 21.27 5.83
CA LEU A 129 3.85 20.09 6.14
C LEU A 129 5.33 20.44 6.09
N GLN A 130 6.05 20.15 7.17
CA GLN A 130 7.51 20.15 7.17
C GLN A 130 8.01 18.82 6.56
N LEU A 131 8.12 18.78 5.24
CA LEU A 131 8.47 17.62 4.47
C LEU A 131 9.76 17.87 3.70
N GLU A 132 10.71 16.96 3.79
CA GLU A 132 11.85 16.96 2.88
C GLU A 132 11.43 16.35 1.55
N ASN A 133 11.63 17.09 0.48
CA ASN A 133 11.18 16.73 -0.86
C ASN A 133 12.35 16.84 -1.83
N ASP A 134 12.89 15.70 -2.24
CA ASP A 134 14.04 15.58 -3.10
C ASP A 134 13.69 15.13 -4.52
N SER A 135 14.46 15.60 -5.49
CA SER A 135 14.42 15.03 -6.82
C SER A 135 15.26 13.74 -6.91
N PHE A 136 15.05 12.98 -7.99
CA PHE A 136 15.88 11.79 -8.27
C PHE A 136 17.36 12.14 -8.41
N GLU A 137 17.67 13.31 -8.95
CA GLU A 137 19.04 13.82 -9.14
C GLU A 137 19.67 14.20 -7.81
N GLU A 138 18.90 14.82 -6.92
CA GLU A 138 19.37 15.17 -5.58
C GLU A 138 19.64 13.93 -4.74
N LEU A 139 18.75 12.92 -4.81
CA LEU A 139 18.97 11.61 -4.16
C LEU A 139 20.29 10.97 -4.64
N LEU A 140 20.58 11.01 -5.95
CA LEU A 140 21.82 10.46 -6.51
C LEU A 140 23.05 11.23 -6.08
N GLY A 141 22.92 12.54 -5.90
CA GLY A 141 24.02 13.42 -5.47
C GLY A 141 24.31 13.33 -3.98
N ASP A 142 23.47 12.68 -3.19
CA ASP A 142 23.62 12.67 -1.74
C ASP A 142 24.83 11.84 -1.28
N ARG A 143 25.69 12.45 -0.45
CA ARG A 143 26.92 11.81 0.04
C ARG A 143 26.65 10.66 0.99
N GLN A 144 25.59 10.71 1.78
CA GLN A 144 25.22 9.61 2.68
C GLN A 144 24.76 8.37 1.91
N LEU A 145 24.34 8.57 0.66
CA LEU A 145 23.87 7.52 -0.25
C LEU A 145 24.91 7.14 -1.30
N GLY A 146 26.11 7.72 -1.22
CA GLY A 146 27.24 7.40 -2.08
C GLY A 146 27.42 8.32 -3.28
N GLY A 147 26.80 9.50 -3.27
CA GLY A 147 27.06 10.61 -4.19
C GLY A 147 28.21 11.50 -3.72
N GLU A 148 28.45 12.60 -4.43
CA GLU A 148 29.54 13.55 -4.14
C GLU A 148 29.02 14.96 -3.81
N GLY A 149 27.71 15.17 -3.89
CA GLY A 149 27.07 16.47 -3.77
C GLY A 149 26.64 16.84 -2.35
N ARG A 150 25.36 17.10 -2.19
CA ARG A 150 24.71 17.55 -0.94
C ARG A 150 24.56 16.40 0.09
N TYR A 151 24.05 16.75 1.25
CA TYR A 151 23.55 15.81 2.25
C TYR A 151 22.03 15.95 2.38
N LEU A 152 21.35 14.85 2.64
CA LEU A 152 19.99 14.85 3.18
C LEU A 152 19.96 15.72 4.45
N CYS A 153 18.82 16.39 4.72
CA CYS A 153 18.65 17.22 5.92
C CYS A 153 18.83 16.40 7.19
N TYR A 154 18.49 15.12 7.13
CA TYR A 154 18.63 14.20 8.24
C TYR A 154 19.43 12.96 7.82
N ARG A 155 19.87 12.18 8.82
CA ARG A 155 20.52 10.90 8.53
C ARG A 155 19.51 9.91 7.92
N PRO A 156 19.90 9.02 7.02
CA PRO A 156 19.01 8.02 6.43
C PRO A 156 18.16 7.26 7.46
N ASN A 157 18.71 6.96 8.64
CA ASN A 157 17.99 6.23 9.70
C ASN A 157 17.00 7.08 10.50
N ASP A 158 17.02 8.39 10.32
CA ASP A 158 16.08 9.28 11.02
C ASP A 158 14.72 9.39 10.30
N TYR A 159 14.65 8.95 9.03
CA TYR A 159 13.39 8.89 8.29
C TYR A 159 12.62 7.64 8.67
N ALA A 160 11.35 7.82 9.04
CA ALA A 160 10.42 6.73 9.33
C ALA A 160 9.66 6.26 8.09
N MET A 161 9.44 7.19 7.14
CA MET A 161 8.73 6.89 5.89
C MET A 161 9.48 7.48 4.69
N VAL A 162 9.51 6.73 3.61
CA VAL A 162 10.00 7.17 2.29
C VAL A 162 8.87 7.01 1.29
N VAL A 163 8.54 8.08 0.60
CA VAL A 163 7.53 8.11 -0.46
C VAL A 163 8.23 8.35 -1.78
N VAL A 164 7.97 7.53 -2.77
CA VAL A 164 8.57 7.64 -4.11
C VAL A 164 7.45 7.81 -5.13
N ASP A 165 7.40 8.97 -5.75
CA ASP A 165 6.50 9.22 -6.87
C ASP A 165 7.18 8.82 -8.18
N GLU A 166 6.40 8.39 -9.17
CA GLU A 166 6.86 7.81 -10.43
C GLU A 166 7.88 6.67 -10.21
N ALA A 167 7.54 5.77 -9.30
CA ALA A 167 8.43 4.70 -8.81
C ALA A 167 8.92 3.73 -9.90
N HIS A 168 8.27 3.70 -11.08
CA HIS A 168 8.71 2.89 -12.22
C HIS A 168 10.16 3.17 -12.65
N VAL A 169 10.68 4.36 -12.34
CA VAL A 169 12.08 4.75 -12.62
C VAL A 169 13.09 3.88 -11.82
N PHE A 170 12.65 3.29 -10.72
CA PHE A 170 13.47 2.44 -9.84
C PHE A 170 13.31 0.93 -10.11
N ARG A 171 12.56 0.54 -11.14
CA ARG A 171 12.26 -0.87 -11.47
C ARG A 171 13.51 -1.70 -11.76
N ASN A 172 14.52 -1.12 -12.39
CA ASN A 172 15.78 -1.82 -12.64
C ASN A 172 16.71 -1.68 -11.42
N PRO A 173 17.00 -2.78 -10.68
CA PRO A 173 17.79 -2.76 -9.46
C PRO A 173 19.25 -2.39 -9.67
N ASP A 174 19.78 -2.53 -10.89
CA ASP A 174 21.17 -2.28 -11.22
C ASP A 174 21.47 -0.81 -11.48
N THR A 175 20.44 0.03 -11.54
CA THR A 175 20.63 1.46 -11.74
C THR A 175 21.17 2.14 -10.48
N ARG A 176 21.98 3.21 -10.68
CA ARG A 176 22.48 4.02 -9.56
C ARG A 176 21.36 4.57 -8.68
N ARG A 177 20.19 4.91 -9.26
CA ARG A 177 18.99 5.38 -8.54
C ARG A 177 18.44 4.32 -7.62
N ALA A 178 18.24 3.09 -8.12
CA ALA A 178 17.77 1.97 -7.32
C ALA A 178 18.75 1.62 -6.18
N GLN A 179 20.04 1.69 -6.43
CA GLN A 179 21.07 1.46 -5.42
C GLN A 179 21.06 2.55 -4.34
N ALA A 180 20.90 3.83 -4.71
CA ALA A 180 20.76 4.93 -3.75
C ALA A 180 19.52 4.77 -2.87
N LEU A 181 18.37 4.48 -3.47
CA LEU A 181 17.13 4.18 -2.74
C LEU A 181 17.32 2.98 -1.80
N ARG A 182 17.95 1.91 -2.27
CA ARG A 182 18.25 0.75 -1.43
C ARG A 182 19.10 1.12 -0.22
N ARG A 183 20.14 1.93 -0.38
CA ARG A 183 20.98 2.43 0.72
C ARG A 183 20.17 3.26 1.71
N LEU A 184 19.27 4.13 1.21
CA LEU A 184 18.36 4.91 2.04
C LEU A 184 17.45 4.01 2.89
N LEU A 185 16.93 2.94 2.31
CA LEU A 185 16.00 2.03 3.00
C LEU A 185 16.67 1.07 3.98
N LEU A 186 17.98 0.82 3.81
CA LEU A 186 18.74 -0.01 4.74
C LEU A 186 18.84 0.68 6.11
N GLY A 187 18.78 -0.13 7.16
CA GLY A 187 18.95 0.33 8.54
C GLY A 187 17.85 -0.12 9.47
N LYS A 188 17.94 0.30 10.72
CA LYS A 188 16.95 -0.01 11.77
C LYS A 188 16.56 1.29 12.48
N PRO A 189 15.29 1.48 12.81
CA PRO A 189 14.13 0.62 12.51
C PRO A 189 13.82 0.55 11.01
N PRO A 190 13.05 -0.48 10.55
CA PRO A 190 12.63 -0.56 9.16
C PRO A 190 11.72 0.63 8.82
N LYS A 191 11.97 1.24 7.66
CA LYS A 191 11.20 2.38 7.17
C LYS A 191 9.93 1.92 6.47
N GLN A 192 8.89 2.73 6.57
CA GLN A 192 7.72 2.56 5.71
C GLN A 192 8.05 3.07 4.30
N LEU A 193 7.69 2.30 3.29
CA LEU A 193 7.92 2.63 1.88
C LEU A 193 6.59 2.75 1.14
N VAL A 194 6.35 3.90 0.54
CA VAL A 194 5.17 4.17 -0.30
C VAL A 194 5.64 4.42 -1.72
N LEU A 195 5.23 3.60 -2.65
CA LEU A 195 5.56 3.72 -4.07
C LEU A 195 4.31 4.10 -4.87
N LEU A 196 4.42 5.15 -5.67
CA LEU A 196 3.36 5.61 -6.56
C LEU A 196 3.83 5.43 -8.01
N THR A 197 3.03 4.79 -8.82
CA THR A 197 3.29 4.66 -10.26
C THR A 197 2.00 4.47 -11.05
N ALA A 198 2.00 4.95 -12.27
CA ALA A 198 0.92 4.66 -13.22
C ALA A 198 1.20 3.39 -14.05
N THR A 199 2.46 2.93 -14.06
CA THR A 199 2.95 1.78 -14.84
C THR A 199 3.82 0.92 -13.95
N PRO A 200 3.28 -0.14 -13.33
CA PRO A 200 4.00 -1.04 -12.44
C PRO A 200 5.06 -1.87 -13.16
#